data_77171319e69dc3a2754e5c831e79267b
#
_entry.id   77171319e69dc3a2754e5c831e79267b
#
_cell.length_a   1.000
_cell.length_b   1.000
_cell.length_c   1.000
_cell.angle_alpha   90.00
_cell.angle_beta   90.00
_cell.angle_gamma   90.00
#
_symmetry.space_group_name_H-M   'P 1'
#
loop_
_entity.id
_entity.type
_entity.pdbx_description
1 polymer ?
#
loop_
_entity_poly.entity_id
_entity_poly.type
_entity_poly.pdbx_seq_one_letter_code
_entity_poly.pdbx_strand_id
1 'polypeptide(L)'
;DVLGWLTPWEFSPALLLMFFVGIVLFVRGTRVHRVSAARQALFWVGLVFLYLSLHTRVDYYAERLFFAHRLQHLVLHHLGPLLIMGAYPGQVLRAGLPLSLRAWLRRFLQTPFGRFWVWLLTHKILVPFMFVFLVVVWLIPTVQFYSMLDWRLYRLMNWSVVISGFLYWNLILDRRPSPPAVMSPGGRIISPVITMVPQMVVGAIITFTEYDLYPIFDLCGRAIPGMSAVTDQGIGGLTMWI
;
A
#
# COMPACT_ATOMS: atom_id res chain seq x y z
N ASP A 1 -12.20 -24.71 4.07
CA ASP A 1 -13.25 -24.13 3.22
C ASP A 1 -12.72 -22.83 2.57
N VAL A 2 -12.41 -22.87 1.27
CA VAL A 2 -11.79 -21.75 0.53
C VAL A 2 -12.67 -20.50 0.60
N LEU A 3 -13.98 -20.65 0.59
CA LEU A 3 -14.94 -19.55 0.73
C LEU A 3 -14.82 -18.84 2.09
N GLY A 4 -14.47 -19.56 3.15
CA GLY A 4 -14.24 -18.97 4.47
C GLY A 4 -13.05 -18.01 4.53
N TRP A 5 -12.07 -18.16 3.62
CA TRP A 5 -10.93 -17.24 3.52
C TRP A 5 -11.28 -15.94 2.80
N LEU A 6 -12.32 -15.94 1.97
CA LEU A 6 -12.77 -14.78 1.21
C LEU A 6 -13.81 -13.96 1.97
N THR A 7 -14.36 -14.49 3.06
CA THR A 7 -15.32 -13.76 3.89
C THR A 7 -14.61 -12.64 4.66
N PRO A 8 -15.26 -11.48 4.82
CA PRO A 8 -14.73 -10.40 5.64
C PRO A 8 -14.41 -10.88 7.06
N TRP A 9 -13.23 -10.57 7.56
CA TRP A 9 -12.88 -10.76 8.96
C TRP A 9 -13.60 -9.72 9.83
N GLU A 10 -13.44 -8.46 9.46
CA GLU A 10 -14.19 -7.34 10.01
C GLU A 10 -14.99 -6.66 8.91
N PHE A 11 -16.31 -6.58 9.07
CA PHE A 11 -17.15 -5.93 8.07
C PHE A 11 -16.94 -4.40 8.08
N SER A 12 -16.37 -3.87 6.99
CA SER A 12 -16.13 -2.43 6.82
C SER A 12 -16.90 -1.88 5.61
N PRO A 13 -18.05 -1.20 5.84
CA PRO A 13 -18.81 -0.58 4.75
C PRO A 13 -18.02 0.44 3.96
N ALA A 14 -17.11 1.17 4.64
CA ALA A 14 -16.26 2.18 4.01
C ALA A 14 -15.28 1.55 3.01
N LEU A 15 -14.64 0.42 3.38
CA LEU A 15 -13.79 -0.35 2.47
C LEU A 15 -14.56 -0.85 1.26
N LEU A 16 -15.70 -1.50 1.48
CA LEU A 16 -16.55 -1.99 0.40
C LEU A 16 -16.97 -0.88 -0.56
N LEU A 17 -17.40 0.27 -0.02
CA LEU A 17 -17.78 1.42 -0.86
C LEU A 17 -16.59 1.92 -1.69
N MET A 18 -15.41 1.99 -1.12
CA MET A 18 -14.22 2.45 -1.83
C MET A 18 -13.82 1.49 -2.95
N PHE A 19 -13.79 0.19 -2.69
CA PHE A 19 -13.55 -0.82 -3.71
C PHE A 19 -14.62 -0.78 -4.80
N PHE A 20 -15.89 -0.69 -4.42
CA PHE A 20 -17.01 -0.56 -5.36
C PHE A 20 -16.87 0.67 -6.27
N VAL A 21 -16.59 1.84 -5.68
CA VAL A 21 -16.36 3.07 -6.45
C VAL A 21 -15.18 2.91 -7.41
N GLY A 22 -14.06 2.34 -6.95
CA GLY A 22 -12.91 2.07 -7.82
C GLY A 22 -13.25 1.16 -8.99
N ILE A 23 -13.97 0.06 -8.74
CA ILE A 23 -14.47 -0.88 -9.76
C ILE A 23 -15.36 -0.17 -10.76
N VAL A 24 -16.38 0.55 -10.29
CA VAL A 24 -17.33 1.25 -11.16
C VAL A 24 -16.63 2.28 -12.03
N LEU A 25 -15.74 3.07 -11.47
CA LEU A 25 -14.99 4.08 -12.23
C LEU A 25 -14.08 3.43 -13.28
N PHE A 26 -13.41 2.34 -12.94
CA PHE A 26 -12.55 1.65 -13.90
C PHE A 26 -13.37 1.02 -15.03
N VAL A 27 -14.45 0.28 -14.72
CA VAL A 27 -15.33 -0.33 -15.71
C VAL A 27 -15.98 0.73 -16.62
N ARG A 28 -16.47 1.85 -16.07
CA ARG A 28 -16.99 2.96 -16.89
C ARG A 28 -15.92 3.58 -17.77
N GLY A 29 -14.70 3.72 -17.22
CA GLY A 29 -13.58 4.30 -17.94
C GLY A 29 -13.10 3.44 -19.11
N THR A 30 -13.09 2.12 -18.96
CA THR A 30 -12.71 1.18 -20.04
C THR A 30 -13.67 1.19 -21.22
N ARG A 31 -14.92 1.63 -21.03
CA ARG A 31 -15.89 1.83 -22.12
C ARG A 31 -15.54 3.05 -22.98
N VAL A 32 -14.83 4.03 -22.41
CA VAL A 32 -14.42 5.27 -23.10
C VAL A 32 -12.99 5.16 -23.64
N HIS A 33 -12.10 4.55 -22.86
CA HIS A 33 -10.69 4.35 -23.24
C HIS A 33 -10.38 2.87 -23.42
N ARG A 34 -9.88 2.50 -24.60
CA ARG A 34 -9.38 1.14 -24.83
C ARG A 34 -8.18 0.86 -23.95
N VAL A 35 -8.28 -0.16 -23.12
CA VAL A 35 -7.22 -0.63 -22.21
C VAL A 35 -6.86 -2.06 -22.62
N SER A 36 -5.57 -2.34 -22.82
CA SER A 36 -5.12 -3.69 -23.18
C SER A 36 -5.48 -4.71 -22.09
N ALA A 37 -5.67 -5.96 -22.46
CA ALA A 37 -6.00 -7.03 -21.52
C ALA A 37 -4.96 -7.16 -20.41
N ALA A 38 -3.67 -7.03 -20.71
CA ALA A 38 -2.60 -7.07 -19.72
C ALA A 38 -2.73 -5.95 -18.68
N ARG A 39 -3.04 -4.71 -19.09
CA ARG A 39 -3.26 -3.60 -18.16
C ARG A 39 -4.52 -3.80 -17.32
N GLN A 40 -5.58 -4.35 -17.89
CA GLN A 40 -6.78 -4.70 -17.13
C GLN A 40 -6.44 -5.78 -16.10
N ALA A 41 -5.70 -6.83 -16.47
CA ALA A 41 -5.27 -7.87 -15.55
C ALA A 41 -4.43 -7.31 -14.38
N LEU A 42 -3.47 -6.42 -14.66
CA LEU A 42 -2.68 -5.76 -13.61
C LEU A 42 -3.58 -5.00 -12.62
N PHE A 43 -4.56 -4.25 -13.12
CA PHE A 43 -5.49 -3.50 -12.27
C PHE A 43 -6.32 -4.44 -11.38
N TRP A 44 -6.92 -5.48 -11.98
CA TRP A 44 -7.78 -6.41 -11.24
C TRP A 44 -7.01 -7.25 -10.23
N VAL A 45 -5.86 -7.76 -10.60
CA VAL A 45 -5.00 -8.53 -9.70
C VAL A 45 -4.55 -7.66 -8.53
N GLY A 46 -4.08 -6.44 -8.79
CA GLY A 46 -3.70 -5.51 -7.73
C GLY A 46 -4.87 -5.16 -6.80
N LEU A 47 -6.07 -4.97 -7.35
CA LEU A 47 -7.27 -4.70 -6.56
C LEU A 47 -7.66 -5.88 -5.68
N VAL A 48 -7.58 -7.11 -6.22
CA VAL A 48 -7.83 -8.34 -5.46
C VAL A 48 -6.82 -8.50 -4.32
N PHE A 49 -5.54 -8.28 -4.56
CA PHE A 49 -4.53 -8.34 -3.51
C PHE A 49 -4.80 -7.34 -2.40
N LEU A 50 -5.14 -6.09 -2.71
CA LEU A 50 -5.50 -5.10 -1.70
C LEU A 50 -6.76 -5.50 -0.92
N TYR A 51 -7.79 -6.00 -1.61
CA TYR A 51 -9.01 -6.45 -0.95
C TYR A 51 -8.75 -7.61 0.01
N LEU A 52 -8.02 -8.64 -0.46
CA LEU A 52 -7.69 -9.80 0.37
C LEU A 52 -6.91 -9.40 1.61
N SER A 53 -5.96 -8.47 1.46
CA SER A 53 -5.10 -8.03 2.57
C SER A 53 -5.83 -7.14 3.58
N LEU A 54 -6.82 -6.33 3.16
CA LEU A 54 -7.49 -5.35 4.02
C LEU A 54 -8.81 -5.82 4.62
N HIS A 55 -9.42 -6.88 4.09
CA HIS A 55 -10.82 -7.16 4.41
C HIS A 55 -11.13 -8.64 4.68
N THR A 56 -10.16 -9.54 4.52
CA THR A 56 -10.38 -10.97 4.70
C THR A 56 -9.63 -11.52 5.91
N ARG A 57 -9.64 -12.84 6.08
CA ARG A 57 -8.90 -13.52 7.15
C ARG A 57 -7.38 -13.32 7.08
N VAL A 58 -6.84 -12.79 6.00
CA VAL A 58 -5.43 -12.37 5.95
C VAL A 58 -5.15 -11.32 7.02
N ASP A 59 -6.08 -10.38 7.23
CA ASP A 59 -5.99 -9.35 8.27
C ASP A 59 -5.99 -9.97 9.68
N TYR A 60 -6.83 -10.97 9.93
CA TYR A 60 -6.82 -11.74 11.20
C TYR A 60 -5.44 -12.33 11.53
N TYR A 61 -4.76 -12.93 10.54
CA TYR A 61 -3.43 -13.49 10.75
C TYR A 61 -2.37 -12.40 10.90
N ALA A 62 -2.53 -11.29 10.21
CA ALA A 62 -1.65 -10.13 10.33
C ALA A 62 -1.73 -9.46 11.73
N GLU A 63 -2.86 -9.58 12.41
CA GLU A 63 -3.00 -9.12 13.80
C GLU A 63 -2.35 -10.07 14.83
N ARG A 64 -2.05 -11.32 14.47
CA ARG A 64 -1.59 -12.38 15.38
C ARG A 64 -0.21 -12.95 15.08
N LEU A 65 0.39 -12.57 13.94
CA LEU A 65 1.69 -13.06 13.51
C LEU A 65 2.46 -11.91 12.86
N PHE A 66 3.65 -11.66 13.35
CA PHE A 66 4.48 -10.58 12.83
C PHE A 66 4.83 -10.78 11.34
N PHE A 67 5.23 -12.01 10.94
CA PHE A 67 5.54 -12.27 9.52
C PHE A 67 4.32 -12.09 8.61
N ALA A 68 3.12 -12.49 9.06
CA ALA A 68 1.89 -12.29 8.30
C ALA A 68 1.56 -10.79 8.15
N HIS A 69 1.77 -10.02 9.22
CA HIS A 69 1.67 -8.56 9.20
C HIS A 69 2.64 -7.94 8.19
N ARG A 70 3.89 -8.42 8.15
CA ARG A 70 4.89 -7.94 7.18
C ARG A 70 4.53 -8.31 5.75
N LEU A 71 4.04 -9.53 5.50
CA LEU A 71 3.52 -9.92 4.18
C LEU A 71 2.31 -9.07 3.76
N GLN A 72 1.40 -8.79 4.68
CA GLN A 72 0.29 -7.88 4.43
C GLN A 72 0.82 -6.49 4.00
N HIS A 73 1.76 -5.92 4.75
CA HIS A 73 2.36 -4.63 4.41
C HIS A 73 3.14 -4.66 3.09
N LEU A 74 3.80 -5.76 2.74
CA LEU A 74 4.42 -5.93 1.42
C LEU A 74 3.37 -5.82 0.30
N VAL A 75 2.20 -6.42 0.49
CA VAL A 75 1.10 -6.30 -0.48
C VAL A 75 0.54 -4.88 -0.50
N LEU A 76 0.27 -4.29 0.66
CA LEU A 76 -0.37 -2.97 0.78
C LEU A 76 0.52 -1.83 0.28
N HIS A 77 1.82 -1.92 0.51
CA HIS A 77 2.77 -0.85 0.24
C HIS A 77 3.47 -1.00 -1.11
N HIS A 78 3.77 -2.22 -1.52
CA HIS A 78 4.52 -2.51 -2.74
C HIS A 78 3.65 -3.14 -3.81
N LEU A 79 3.24 -4.40 -3.64
CA LEU A 79 2.68 -5.22 -4.71
C LEU A 79 1.35 -4.68 -5.25
N GLY A 80 0.38 -4.39 -4.39
CA GLY A 80 -0.92 -3.87 -4.80
C GLY A 80 -0.83 -2.53 -5.54
N PRO A 81 -0.19 -1.50 -4.94
CA PRO A 81 0.04 -0.22 -5.61
C PRO A 81 0.87 -0.34 -6.89
N LEU A 82 1.93 -1.16 -6.91
CA LEU A 82 2.75 -1.41 -8.11
C LEU A 82 1.91 -1.94 -9.27
N LEU A 83 1.10 -2.97 -9.03
CA LEU A 83 0.25 -3.58 -10.06
C LEU A 83 -0.80 -2.60 -10.57
N ILE A 84 -1.49 -1.90 -9.67
CA ILE A 84 -2.52 -0.93 -10.05
C ILE A 84 -1.90 0.24 -10.81
N MET A 85 -0.80 0.81 -10.34
CA MET A 85 -0.12 1.91 -11.04
C MET A 85 0.50 1.47 -12.35
N GLY A 86 0.99 0.22 -12.44
CA GLY A 86 1.45 -0.41 -13.69
C GLY A 86 0.38 -0.52 -14.77
N ALA A 87 -0.89 -0.56 -14.36
CA ALA A 87 -2.04 -0.47 -15.27
C ALA A 87 -2.27 0.94 -15.83
N TYR A 88 -1.60 1.98 -15.32
CA TYR A 88 -1.82 3.40 -15.67
C TYR A 88 -3.29 3.83 -15.57
N PRO A 89 -3.94 3.64 -14.44
CA PRO A 89 -5.40 3.78 -14.31
C PRO A 89 -5.86 5.23 -14.35
N GLY A 90 -4.99 6.23 -14.18
CA GLY A 90 -5.37 7.63 -13.98
C GLY A 90 -6.28 8.21 -15.05
N GLN A 91 -6.01 7.97 -16.34
CA GLN A 91 -6.88 8.43 -17.43
C GLN A 91 -8.20 7.66 -17.47
N VAL A 92 -8.15 6.35 -17.21
CA VAL A 92 -9.32 5.47 -17.20
C VAL A 92 -10.27 5.85 -16.07
N LEU A 93 -9.78 5.97 -14.85
CA LEU A 93 -10.57 6.38 -13.69
C LEU A 93 -11.18 7.77 -13.87
N ARG A 94 -10.41 8.73 -14.43
CA ARG A 94 -10.92 10.07 -14.74
C ARG A 94 -12.03 10.01 -15.79
N ALA A 95 -11.91 9.16 -16.82
CA ALA A 95 -12.95 8.98 -17.82
C ALA A 95 -14.22 8.33 -17.25
N GLY A 96 -14.10 7.52 -16.21
CA GLY A 96 -15.22 6.93 -15.48
C GLY A 96 -16.01 7.92 -14.61
N LEU A 97 -15.40 9.06 -14.23
CA LEU A 97 -16.06 10.08 -13.42
C LEU A 97 -17.20 10.78 -14.18
N PRO A 98 -18.30 11.14 -13.49
CA PRO A 98 -19.32 12.03 -14.04
C PRO A 98 -18.72 13.35 -14.51
N LEU A 99 -19.29 13.94 -15.57
CA LEU A 99 -18.75 15.19 -16.16
C LEU A 99 -18.69 16.35 -15.16
N SER A 100 -19.71 16.47 -14.31
CA SER A 100 -19.78 17.49 -13.25
C SER A 100 -18.61 17.35 -12.26
N LEU A 101 -18.36 16.14 -11.79
CA LEU A 101 -17.27 15.86 -10.83
C LEU A 101 -15.89 16.05 -11.51
N ARG A 102 -15.77 15.69 -12.78
CA ARG A 102 -14.54 15.92 -13.56
C ARG A 102 -14.26 17.43 -13.74
N ALA A 103 -15.29 18.21 -14.03
CA ALA A 103 -15.18 19.67 -14.15
C ALA A 103 -14.82 20.32 -12.79
N TRP A 104 -15.48 19.89 -11.72
CA TRP A 104 -15.18 20.35 -10.37
C TRP A 104 -13.73 20.03 -9.97
N LEU A 105 -13.29 18.79 -10.16
CA LEU A 105 -11.92 18.37 -9.86
C LEU A 105 -10.88 19.18 -10.63
N ARG A 106 -11.15 19.43 -11.93
CA ARG A 106 -10.27 20.28 -12.75
C ARG A 106 -10.15 21.70 -12.18
N ARG A 107 -11.28 22.32 -11.80
CA ARG A 107 -11.29 23.65 -11.19
C ARG A 107 -10.54 23.67 -9.87
N PHE A 108 -10.81 22.68 -9.02
CA PHE A 108 -10.11 22.53 -7.73
C PHE A 108 -8.60 22.44 -7.90
N LEU A 109 -8.10 21.59 -8.79
CA LEU A 109 -6.67 21.41 -9.06
C LEU A 109 -5.99 22.65 -9.67
N GLN A 110 -6.76 23.58 -10.22
CA GLN A 110 -6.25 24.86 -10.73
C GLN A 110 -6.14 25.93 -9.65
N THR A 111 -6.76 25.76 -8.49
CA THR A 111 -6.64 26.68 -7.36
C THR A 111 -5.21 26.63 -6.76
N PRO A 112 -4.75 27.71 -6.09
CA PRO A 112 -3.47 27.69 -5.37
C PRO A 112 -3.37 26.53 -4.37
N PHE A 113 -4.45 26.25 -3.67
CA PHE A 113 -4.55 25.15 -2.72
C PHE A 113 -4.43 23.77 -3.41
N GLY A 114 -5.17 23.56 -4.50
CA GLY A 114 -5.06 22.32 -5.29
C GLY A 114 -3.68 22.11 -5.88
N ARG A 115 -3.04 23.18 -6.40
CA ARG A 115 -1.66 23.13 -6.91
C ARG A 115 -0.64 22.80 -5.81
N PHE A 116 -0.81 23.34 -4.61
CA PHE A 116 0.03 23.00 -3.47
C PHE A 116 -0.05 21.50 -3.14
N TRP A 117 -1.26 20.93 -3.07
CA TRP A 117 -1.43 19.49 -2.81
C TRP A 117 -0.86 18.62 -3.93
N VAL A 118 -1.05 19.00 -5.20
CA VAL A 118 -0.42 18.27 -6.31
C VAL A 118 1.09 18.31 -6.18
N TRP A 119 1.68 19.46 -5.91
CA TRP A 119 3.12 19.59 -5.71
C TRP A 119 3.62 18.72 -4.55
N LEU A 120 2.94 18.76 -3.40
CA LEU A 120 3.29 17.99 -2.21
C LEU A 120 3.25 16.48 -2.49
N LEU A 121 2.14 16.00 -3.07
CA LEU A 121 1.88 14.58 -3.33
C LEU A 121 2.64 14.01 -4.54
N THR A 122 3.33 14.86 -5.29
CA THR A 122 4.18 14.42 -6.40
C THR A 122 5.64 14.85 -6.22
N HIS A 123 6.03 15.37 -5.06
CA HIS A 123 7.37 15.89 -4.83
C HIS A 123 8.42 14.77 -4.86
N LYS A 124 9.43 14.92 -5.73
CA LYS A 124 10.42 13.88 -6.07
C LYS A 124 11.31 13.39 -4.90
N ILE A 125 11.39 14.13 -3.81
CA ILE A 125 12.16 13.75 -2.61
C ILE A 125 11.20 13.36 -1.48
N LEU A 126 10.15 14.16 -1.25
CA LEU A 126 9.23 13.93 -0.14
C LEU A 126 8.47 12.61 -0.27
N VAL A 127 8.02 12.26 -1.49
CA VAL A 127 7.26 11.03 -1.70
C VAL A 127 8.12 9.78 -1.44
N PRO A 128 9.34 9.62 -1.99
CA PRO A 128 10.22 8.52 -1.62
C PRO A 128 10.63 8.52 -0.14
N PHE A 129 10.84 9.69 0.46
CA PHE A 129 11.11 9.80 1.89
C PHE A 129 9.94 9.28 2.73
N MET A 130 8.70 9.74 2.45
CA MET A 130 7.50 9.26 3.17
C MET A 130 7.26 7.76 2.96
N PHE A 131 7.56 7.24 1.77
CA PHE A 131 7.47 5.82 1.47
C PHE A 131 8.34 4.98 2.41
N VAL A 132 9.58 5.36 2.65
CA VAL A 132 10.48 4.68 3.59
C VAL A 132 10.12 5.00 5.04
N PHE A 133 9.89 6.27 5.36
CA PHE A 133 9.62 6.75 6.70
C PHE A 133 8.43 6.04 7.35
N LEU A 134 7.33 5.86 6.61
CA LEU A 134 6.13 5.20 7.13
C LEU A 134 6.38 3.72 7.44
N VAL A 135 7.19 3.02 6.64
CA VAL A 135 7.57 1.64 6.99
C VAL A 135 8.39 1.62 8.27
N VAL A 136 9.39 2.48 8.38
CA VAL A 136 10.30 2.50 9.53
C VAL A 136 9.57 2.92 10.82
N VAL A 137 8.75 3.96 10.78
CA VAL A 137 8.04 4.44 11.97
C VAL A 137 7.05 3.42 12.52
N TRP A 138 6.34 2.70 11.64
CA TRP A 138 5.41 1.65 12.07
C TRP A 138 6.12 0.37 12.56
N LEU A 139 7.43 0.24 12.31
CA LEU A 139 8.26 -0.86 12.83
C LEU A 139 8.95 -0.53 14.16
N ILE A 140 8.87 0.71 14.63
CA ILE A 140 9.34 1.03 15.99
C ILE A 140 8.50 0.23 16.99
N PRO A 141 9.10 -0.62 17.86
CA PRO A 141 8.35 -1.56 18.71
C PRO A 141 7.23 -0.90 19.51
N THR A 142 7.51 0.26 20.12
CA THR A 142 6.51 1.01 20.88
C THR A 142 5.35 1.52 19.99
N VAL A 143 5.65 2.02 18.78
CA VAL A 143 4.64 2.50 17.86
C VAL A 143 3.80 1.34 17.35
N GLN A 144 4.44 0.23 16.97
CA GLN A 144 3.77 -1.01 16.56
C GLN A 144 2.83 -1.52 17.67
N PHE A 145 3.31 -1.55 18.92
CA PHE A 145 2.51 -1.99 20.07
C PHE A 145 1.20 -1.21 20.19
N TYR A 146 1.27 0.11 20.24
CA TYR A 146 0.07 0.94 20.36
C TYR A 146 -0.81 0.90 19.11
N SER A 147 -0.22 0.79 17.92
CA SER A 147 -0.99 0.69 16.69
C SER A 147 -1.81 -0.59 16.59
N MET A 148 -1.36 -1.67 17.21
CA MET A 148 -2.10 -2.94 17.24
C MET A 148 -3.19 -2.97 18.33
N LEU A 149 -3.08 -2.13 19.37
CA LEU A 149 -4.09 -2.07 20.45
C LEU A 149 -5.28 -1.18 20.10
N ASP A 150 -5.09 -0.16 19.28
CA ASP A 150 -6.15 0.77 18.89
C ASP A 150 -6.51 0.55 17.41
N TRP A 151 -7.77 0.14 17.15
CA TRP A 151 -8.26 -0.09 15.80
C TRP A 151 -8.16 1.13 14.88
N ARG A 152 -8.20 2.36 15.43
CA ARG A 152 -8.04 3.61 14.66
C ARG A 152 -6.61 3.79 14.20
N LEU A 153 -5.66 3.52 15.11
CA LEU A 153 -4.22 3.57 14.77
C LEU A 153 -3.86 2.45 13.80
N TYR A 154 -4.42 1.25 13.98
CA TYR A 154 -4.23 0.13 13.05
C TYR A 154 -4.72 0.49 11.63
N ARG A 155 -5.90 1.07 11.51
CA ARG A 155 -6.40 1.55 10.23
C ARG A 155 -5.56 2.69 9.65
N LEU A 156 -5.15 3.65 10.48
CA LEU A 156 -4.25 4.73 10.05
C LEU A 156 -2.93 4.18 9.50
N MET A 157 -2.34 3.19 10.18
CA MET A 157 -1.14 2.50 9.74
C MET A 157 -1.35 1.90 8.34
N ASN A 158 -2.34 1.05 8.17
CA ASN A 158 -2.62 0.38 6.89
C ASN A 158 -2.90 1.38 5.77
N TRP A 159 -3.73 2.41 6.02
CA TRP A 159 -4.02 3.43 5.01
C TRP A 159 -2.82 4.29 4.65
N SER A 160 -2.01 4.66 5.62
CA SER A 160 -0.81 5.48 5.38
C SER A 160 0.17 4.77 4.45
N VAL A 161 0.41 3.46 4.66
CA VAL A 161 1.30 2.69 3.80
C VAL A 161 0.71 2.44 2.40
N VAL A 162 -0.59 2.19 2.28
CA VAL A 162 -1.27 2.06 0.98
C VAL A 162 -1.16 3.35 0.18
N ILE A 163 -1.49 4.49 0.80
CA ILE A 163 -1.45 5.80 0.12
C ILE A 163 -0.03 6.14 -0.30
N SER A 164 0.95 5.97 0.59
CA SER A 164 2.37 6.22 0.25
C SER A 164 2.85 5.30 -0.87
N GLY A 165 2.43 4.05 -0.88
CA GLY A 165 2.69 3.10 -1.96
C GLY A 165 2.14 3.60 -3.30
N PHE A 166 0.88 4.03 -3.35
CA PHE A 166 0.29 4.60 -4.57
C PHE A 166 1.02 5.84 -5.06
N LEU A 167 1.36 6.77 -4.17
CA LEU A 167 2.08 7.99 -4.52
C LEU A 167 3.48 7.67 -5.07
N TYR A 168 4.19 6.77 -4.42
CA TYR A 168 5.53 6.36 -4.82
C TYR A 168 5.52 5.65 -6.18
N TRP A 169 4.71 4.61 -6.36
CA TRP A 169 4.66 3.88 -7.62
C TRP A 169 4.09 4.70 -8.77
N ASN A 170 3.18 5.63 -8.51
CA ASN A 170 2.76 6.62 -9.51
C ASN A 170 3.92 7.49 -10.00
N LEU A 171 4.83 7.88 -9.10
CA LEU A 171 5.99 8.69 -9.42
C LEU A 171 7.05 7.90 -10.21
N ILE A 172 7.32 6.65 -9.81
CA ILE A 172 8.32 5.78 -10.45
C ILE A 172 7.87 5.28 -11.82
N LEU A 173 6.61 4.89 -11.97
CA LEU A 173 6.07 4.32 -13.20
C LEU A 173 5.58 5.38 -14.22
N ASP A 174 5.83 6.66 -13.99
CA ASP A 174 5.46 7.72 -14.94
C ASP A 174 6.24 7.57 -16.24
N ARG A 175 5.55 7.30 -17.35
CA ARG A 175 6.16 7.07 -18.68
C ARG A 175 6.48 8.34 -19.45
N ARG A 176 6.01 9.49 -18.97
CA ARG A 176 6.21 10.76 -19.67
C ARG A 176 7.68 11.17 -19.65
N PRO A 177 8.16 11.94 -20.65
CA PRO A 177 9.47 12.55 -20.58
C PRO A 177 9.52 13.61 -19.44
N SER A 178 10.67 13.91 -18.95
CA SER A 178 10.85 14.96 -17.94
C SER A 178 11.40 16.24 -18.61
N PRO A 179 10.66 17.37 -18.58
CA PRO A 179 9.28 17.56 -18.16
C PRO A 179 8.26 16.99 -19.15
N PRO A 180 6.97 16.71 -18.81
CA PRO A 180 6.26 17.11 -17.58
C PRO A 180 6.38 16.13 -16.43
N ALA A 181 7.04 14.98 -16.58
CA ALA A 181 7.26 14.09 -15.45
C ALA A 181 8.19 14.73 -14.42
N VAL A 182 7.89 14.55 -13.15
CA VAL A 182 8.60 15.18 -12.03
C VAL A 182 10.00 14.58 -11.83
N MET A 183 10.16 13.26 -12.07
CA MET A 183 11.45 12.57 -11.98
C MET A 183 12.05 12.32 -13.36
N SER A 184 13.38 12.47 -13.45
CA SER A 184 14.15 12.03 -14.62
C SER A 184 14.15 10.50 -14.75
N PRO A 185 14.38 9.94 -15.94
CA PRO A 185 14.47 8.48 -16.12
C PRO A 185 15.50 7.82 -15.18
N GLY A 186 16.68 8.42 -15.02
CA GLY A 186 17.70 7.94 -14.09
C GLY A 186 17.22 7.95 -12.63
N GLY A 187 16.53 9.03 -12.22
CA GLY A 187 15.95 9.12 -10.88
C GLY A 187 14.93 8.01 -10.59
N ARG A 188 14.14 7.61 -11.59
CA ARG A 188 13.16 6.51 -11.44
C ARG A 188 13.82 5.13 -11.28
N ILE A 189 15.01 4.93 -11.86
CA ILE A 189 15.78 3.69 -11.72
C ILE A 189 16.50 3.66 -10.36
N ILE A 190 17.08 4.78 -9.95
CA ILE A 190 17.90 4.87 -8.73
C ILE A 190 17.02 4.91 -7.47
N SER A 191 15.85 5.57 -7.53
CA SER A 191 14.99 5.74 -6.35
C SER A 191 14.60 4.43 -5.67
N PRO A 192 14.17 3.35 -6.37
CA PRO A 192 13.88 2.06 -5.73
C PRO A 192 15.10 1.48 -5.00
N VAL A 193 16.29 1.58 -5.58
CA VAL A 193 17.52 1.09 -4.94
C VAL A 193 17.78 1.84 -3.62
N ILE A 194 17.67 3.18 -3.65
CA ILE A 194 17.87 4.01 -2.45
C ILE A 194 16.82 3.73 -1.38
N THR A 195 15.57 3.53 -1.76
CA THR A 195 14.47 3.29 -0.80
C THR A 195 14.49 1.87 -0.23
N MET A 196 15.08 0.90 -0.92
CA MET A 196 15.26 -0.47 -0.40
C MET A 196 16.28 -0.54 0.73
N VAL A 197 17.39 0.18 0.63
CA VAL A 197 18.52 0.06 1.59
C VAL A 197 18.08 0.26 3.06
N PRO A 198 17.37 1.34 3.44
CA PRO A 198 16.92 1.49 4.83
C PRO A 198 15.97 0.37 5.29
N GLN A 199 15.10 -0.11 4.41
CA GLN A 199 14.17 -1.21 4.72
C GLN A 199 14.94 -2.53 4.95
N MET A 200 15.94 -2.82 4.12
CA MET A 200 16.82 -3.99 4.30
C MET A 200 17.59 -3.92 5.61
N VAL A 201 18.12 -2.74 5.99
CA VAL A 201 18.84 -2.56 7.26
C VAL A 201 17.91 -2.83 8.45
N VAL A 202 16.70 -2.26 8.45
CA VAL A 202 15.72 -2.51 9.51
C VAL A 202 15.30 -4.00 9.53
N GLY A 203 15.07 -4.60 8.36
CA GLY A 203 14.79 -6.02 8.23
C GLY A 203 15.89 -6.90 8.80
N ALA A 204 17.16 -6.55 8.55
CA ALA A 204 18.32 -7.25 9.12
C ALA A 204 18.34 -7.14 10.64
N ILE A 205 18.16 -5.93 11.20
CA ILE A 205 18.09 -5.72 12.65
C ILE A 205 17.01 -6.62 13.26
N ILE A 206 15.81 -6.64 12.68
CA ILE A 206 14.69 -7.44 13.17
C ILE A 206 15.01 -8.94 13.08
N THR A 207 15.57 -9.38 11.95
CA THR A 207 15.87 -10.80 11.70
C THR A 207 16.92 -11.36 12.66
N PHE A 208 17.96 -10.58 12.96
CA PHE A 208 19.10 -11.04 13.78
C PHE A 208 18.95 -10.71 15.26
N THR A 209 17.85 -10.09 15.70
CA THR A 209 17.57 -9.86 17.11
C THR A 209 17.08 -11.16 17.77
N GLU A 210 17.76 -11.58 18.84
CA GLU A 210 17.52 -12.85 19.54
C GLU A 210 16.44 -12.76 20.64
N TYR A 211 15.86 -11.60 20.87
CA TYR A 211 14.78 -11.38 21.83
C TYR A 211 13.52 -10.84 21.13
N ASP A 212 12.36 -11.00 21.77
CA ASP A 212 11.07 -10.55 21.20
C ASP A 212 10.98 -9.02 21.19
N LEU A 213 11.01 -8.42 20.00
CA LEU A 213 10.80 -6.98 19.76
C LEU A 213 9.32 -6.61 19.77
N TYR A 214 8.43 -7.57 19.50
CA TYR A 214 7.02 -7.33 19.24
C TYR A 214 6.11 -8.19 20.12
N PRO A 215 6.14 -8.03 21.46
CA PRO A 215 5.37 -8.86 22.39
C PRO A 215 3.86 -8.70 22.22
N ILE A 216 3.40 -7.71 21.47
CA ILE A 216 1.99 -7.51 21.16
C ILE A 216 1.36 -8.74 20.48
N PHE A 217 2.10 -9.47 19.63
CA PHE A 217 1.60 -10.65 18.95
C PHE A 217 1.40 -11.84 19.88
N ASP A 218 2.13 -11.92 20.99
CA ASP A 218 1.85 -12.88 22.06
C ASP A 218 0.59 -12.51 22.84
N LEU A 219 0.38 -11.23 23.12
CA LEU A 219 -0.83 -10.73 23.77
C LEU A 219 -2.10 -10.97 22.92
N CYS A 220 -1.99 -10.83 21.59
CA CYS A 220 -3.09 -11.12 20.66
C CYS A 220 -3.34 -12.63 20.45
N GLY A 221 -2.47 -13.49 20.99
CA GLY A 221 -2.53 -14.94 20.82
C GLY A 221 -2.02 -15.39 19.45
N ARG A 222 -0.78 -15.89 19.40
CA ARG A 222 -0.16 -16.39 18.16
C ARG A 222 -1.03 -17.44 17.49
N ALA A 223 -1.34 -17.23 16.21
CA ALA A 223 -2.26 -18.10 15.48
C ALA A 223 -1.65 -19.44 15.08
N ILE A 224 -0.31 -19.59 15.09
CA ILE A 224 0.38 -20.84 14.74
C ILE A 224 0.95 -21.48 16.02
N PRO A 225 0.40 -22.63 16.48
CA PRO A 225 0.90 -23.33 17.64
C PRO A 225 2.39 -23.75 17.45
N GLY A 226 3.21 -23.55 18.48
CA GLY A 226 4.63 -23.93 18.47
C GLY A 226 5.57 -22.95 17.75
N MET A 227 5.09 -21.89 17.13
CA MET A 227 5.92 -20.85 16.56
C MET A 227 6.44 -19.92 17.68
N SER A 228 7.77 -19.84 17.83
CA SER A 228 8.36 -18.90 18.79
C SER A 228 8.28 -17.45 18.29
N ALA A 229 8.30 -16.48 19.23
CA ALA A 229 8.33 -15.05 18.92
C ALA A 229 9.51 -14.69 18.01
N VAL A 230 10.70 -15.21 18.33
CA VAL A 230 11.93 -14.94 17.58
C VAL A 230 11.85 -15.54 16.14
N THR A 231 11.26 -16.73 16.00
CA THR A 231 11.08 -17.33 14.66
C THR A 231 10.12 -16.52 13.81
N ASP A 232 8.96 -16.13 14.36
CA ASP A 232 7.98 -15.28 13.69
C ASP A 232 8.61 -13.93 13.26
N GLN A 233 9.32 -13.30 14.20
CA GLN A 233 10.03 -12.06 13.96
C GLN A 233 11.12 -12.20 12.89
N GLY A 234 11.92 -13.26 12.93
CA GLY A 234 12.97 -13.53 11.95
C GLY A 234 12.43 -13.70 10.53
N ILE A 235 11.34 -14.47 10.36
CA ILE A 235 10.67 -14.63 9.07
C ILE A 235 10.12 -13.27 8.60
N GLY A 236 9.49 -12.52 9.49
CA GLY A 236 8.95 -11.19 9.18
C GLY A 236 10.03 -10.19 8.74
N GLY A 237 11.20 -10.21 9.39
CA GLY A 237 12.35 -9.40 8.99
C GLY A 237 12.88 -9.76 7.60
N LEU A 238 12.94 -11.06 7.28
CA LEU A 238 13.36 -11.55 5.95
C LEU A 238 12.41 -11.07 4.83
N THR A 239 11.11 -10.92 5.09
CA THR A 239 10.17 -10.41 4.07
C THR A 239 10.45 -8.96 3.66
N MET A 240 11.27 -8.23 4.42
CA MET A 240 11.67 -6.85 4.08
C MET A 240 12.86 -6.80 3.12
N TRP A 241 13.42 -7.93 2.73
CA TRP A 241 14.53 -8.02 1.77
C TRP A 241 14.03 -8.24 0.33
N ILE A 242 12.74 -8.45 0.18
CA ILE A 242 12.04 -8.61 -1.10
C ILE A 242 11.56 -7.24 -1.58
#